data_edca315042c04dcc3e7daebaf35cb3cd
#
_entry.id   edca315042c04dcc3e7daebaf35cb3cd
#
_cell.length_a   1.000
_cell.length_b   1.000
_cell.length_c   1.000
_cell.angle_alpha   90.00
_cell.angle_beta   90.00
_cell.angle_gamma   90.00
#
_symmetry.space_group_name_H-M   'P 1'
#
loop_
_entity.id
_entity.type
_entity.pdbx_description
1 polymer ?
#
loop_
_entity_poly.entity_id
_entity_poly.type
_entity_poly.pdbx_seq_one_letter_code
_entity_poly.pdbx_strand_id
1 'polypeptide(L)'
;KEYEFDAIVFATGFDAMTGALLSMDIRGKGGLTLAEKWAEGPKTFLGLGTSGFPNLFTVSGPGSPSVLTNMMVSIEQHVEWITECITYMRDKKLGAIEATPAAEENWVGHVNEVADQTLYPGCNSWYLGANVPGKPRVFMPYFGFPPYVEKCNEVAANGYEGFALSNQR
;
A
#
# COMPACT_ATOMS: atom_id res chain seq x y z
N LYS A 1 -20.39 -19.52 -29.79
CA LYS A 1 -19.81 -19.31 -31.11
C LYS A 1 -18.42 -19.93 -31.09
N GLU A 2 -18.13 -20.80 -32.03
CA GLU A 2 -16.84 -21.46 -32.18
C GLU A 2 -15.99 -20.65 -33.17
N TYR A 3 -14.66 -20.59 -32.90
CA TYR A 3 -13.68 -19.92 -33.74
C TYR A 3 -12.49 -20.84 -33.92
N GLU A 4 -11.92 -20.89 -35.11
CA GLU A 4 -10.71 -21.63 -35.43
C GLU A 4 -9.50 -20.66 -35.39
N PHE A 5 -8.44 -21.05 -34.67
CA PHE A 5 -7.19 -20.27 -34.52
C PHE A 5 -5.99 -21.18 -34.66
N ASP A 6 -4.91 -20.68 -35.26
CA ASP A 6 -3.61 -21.36 -35.31
C ASP A 6 -2.85 -21.24 -33.98
N ALA A 7 -3.10 -20.17 -33.22
CA ALA A 7 -2.51 -19.93 -31.91
C ALA A 7 -3.43 -19.10 -31.01
N ILE A 8 -3.35 -19.36 -29.70
CA ILE A 8 -4.04 -18.57 -28.66
C ILE A 8 -2.98 -17.99 -27.73
N VAL A 9 -3.02 -16.66 -27.55
CA VAL A 9 -2.14 -15.95 -26.62
C VAL A 9 -2.93 -15.54 -25.40
N PHE A 10 -2.53 -16.02 -24.21
CA PHE A 10 -3.12 -15.62 -22.94
C PHE A 10 -2.38 -14.37 -22.42
N ALA A 11 -3.02 -13.22 -22.49
CA ALA A 11 -2.52 -11.95 -21.99
C ALA A 11 -3.43 -11.44 -20.84
N THR A 12 -3.56 -12.27 -19.79
CA THR A 12 -4.57 -12.10 -18.71
C THR A 12 -4.15 -11.10 -17.62
N GLY A 13 -2.95 -10.53 -17.72
CA GLY A 13 -2.40 -9.57 -16.76
C GLY A 13 -1.80 -10.23 -15.52
N PHE A 14 -1.37 -9.39 -14.59
CA PHE A 14 -0.72 -9.78 -13.33
C PHE A 14 -1.56 -9.34 -12.13
N ASP A 15 -1.32 -9.94 -10.97
CA ASP A 15 -1.69 -9.37 -9.67
C ASP A 15 -0.69 -8.24 -9.34
N ALA A 16 -0.87 -7.10 -10.02
CA ALA A 16 0.13 -6.06 -10.08
C ALA A 16 0.34 -5.32 -8.75
N MET A 17 -0.71 -5.18 -7.93
CA MET A 17 -0.66 -4.35 -6.71
C MET A 17 -0.12 -5.11 -5.50
N THR A 18 -0.41 -6.40 -5.38
CA THR A 18 -0.11 -7.17 -4.17
C THR A 18 0.57 -8.51 -4.46
N GLY A 19 0.50 -9.02 -5.68
CA GLY A 19 0.97 -10.37 -6.01
C GLY A 19 2.43 -10.63 -5.66
N ALA A 20 3.32 -9.69 -5.96
CA ALA A 20 4.73 -9.81 -5.64
C ALA A 20 4.98 -9.88 -4.12
N LEU A 21 4.30 -9.04 -3.33
CA LEU A 21 4.42 -9.01 -1.87
C LEU A 21 3.83 -10.28 -1.23
N LEU A 22 2.68 -10.74 -1.74
CA LEU A 22 2.00 -11.92 -1.22
C LEU A 22 2.68 -13.24 -1.62
N SER A 23 3.54 -13.23 -2.65
CA SER A 23 4.35 -14.40 -3.02
C SER A 23 5.58 -14.60 -2.12
N MET A 24 5.92 -13.62 -1.30
CA MET A 24 7.01 -13.68 -0.33
C MET A 24 6.45 -14.10 1.04
N ASP A 25 7.20 -14.89 1.79
CA ASP A 25 6.84 -15.26 3.18
C ASP A 25 7.21 -14.12 4.15
N ILE A 26 6.55 -12.97 3.99
CA ILE A 26 6.74 -11.82 4.89
C ILE A 26 5.95 -12.07 6.17
N ARG A 27 6.65 -12.06 7.32
CA ARG A 27 6.06 -12.31 8.64
C ARG A 27 6.26 -11.12 9.56
N GLY A 28 5.17 -10.71 10.19
CA GLY A 28 5.12 -9.68 11.22
C GLY A 28 5.15 -10.24 12.64
N LYS A 29 4.64 -9.46 13.57
CA LYS A 29 4.55 -9.82 14.99
C LYS A 29 3.73 -11.09 15.18
N GLY A 30 4.20 -11.96 16.08
CA GLY A 30 3.51 -13.22 16.38
C GLY A 30 3.53 -14.25 15.24
N GLY A 31 4.31 -14.01 14.17
CA GLY A 31 4.38 -14.89 13.02
C GLY A 31 3.25 -14.69 11.99
N LEU A 32 2.40 -13.66 12.17
CA LEU A 32 1.35 -13.30 11.21
C LEU A 32 1.94 -13.06 9.82
N THR A 33 1.48 -13.77 8.82
CA THR A 33 1.92 -13.55 7.45
C THR A 33 1.21 -12.34 6.82
N LEU A 34 1.89 -11.68 5.87
CA LEU A 34 1.27 -10.58 5.13
C LEU A 34 0.05 -11.07 4.32
N ALA A 35 0.09 -12.31 3.83
CA ALA A 35 -1.02 -12.94 3.13
C ALA A 35 -2.26 -13.10 4.03
N GLU A 36 -2.08 -13.52 5.29
CA GLU A 36 -3.17 -13.59 6.27
C GLU A 36 -3.69 -12.19 6.63
N LYS A 37 -2.79 -11.22 6.86
CA LYS A 37 -3.15 -9.83 7.16
C LYS A 37 -3.99 -9.19 6.05
N TRP A 38 -3.69 -9.49 4.80
CA TRP A 38 -4.34 -8.91 3.62
C TRP A 38 -5.36 -9.85 2.95
N ALA A 39 -5.83 -10.89 3.66
CA ALA A 39 -6.78 -11.86 3.11
C ALA A 39 -8.09 -11.20 2.63
N GLU A 40 -8.55 -10.15 3.32
CA GLU A 40 -9.76 -9.37 2.95
C GLU A 40 -9.43 -8.12 2.10
N GLY A 41 -8.19 -8.00 1.64
CA GLY A 41 -7.68 -6.85 0.90
C GLY A 41 -6.53 -6.16 1.63
N PRO A 42 -5.66 -5.46 0.88
CA PRO A 42 -4.51 -4.79 1.48
C PRO A 42 -4.94 -3.64 2.38
N LYS A 43 -4.36 -3.59 3.58
CA LYS A 43 -4.49 -2.48 4.52
C LYS A 43 -3.10 -1.92 4.83
N THR A 44 -2.95 -0.63 4.65
CA THR A 44 -1.70 0.09 4.91
C THR A 44 -1.99 1.47 5.48
N PHE A 45 -1.00 2.09 6.09
CA PHE A 45 -1.01 3.52 6.35
C PHE A 45 -0.11 4.23 5.34
N LEU A 46 -0.67 5.17 4.58
CA LEU A 46 -0.03 5.93 3.49
C LEU A 46 0.50 5.06 2.32
N GLY A 47 0.18 3.77 2.25
CA GLY A 47 0.85 2.87 1.32
C GLY A 47 2.31 2.59 1.67
N LEU A 48 2.77 3.03 2.85
CA LEU A 48 4.16 2.95 3.29
C LEU A 48 4.37 1.95 4.42
N GLY A 49 3.43 1.83 5.35
CA GLY A 49 3.55 0.92 6.49
C GLY A 49 2.30 0.07 6.72
N THR A 50 2.47 -1.09 7.33
CA THR A 50 1.38 -2.03 7.65
C THR A 50 1.40 -2.34 9.14
N SER A 51 0.24 -2.29 9.79
CA SER A 51 0.09 -2.63 11.20
C SER A 51 0.37 -4.11 11.45
N GLY A 52 1.16 -4.41 12.48
CA GLY A 52 1.65 -5.76 12.77
C GLY A 52 2.99 -6.10 12.12
N PHE A 53 3.53 -5.22 11.27
CA PHE A 53 4.78 -5.43 10.52
C PHE A 53 5.78 -4.30 10.78
N PRO A 54 6.43 -4.30 11.95
CA PRO A 54 7.41 -3.26 12.29
C PRO A 54 8.58 -3.24 11.31
N ASN A 55 9.05 -2.04 10.99
CA ASN A 55 10.16 -1.78 10.08
C ASN A 55 9.96 -2.29 8.63
N LEU A 56 8.74 -2.68 8.26
CA LEU A 56 8.38 -2.98 6.90
C LEU A 56 7.89 -1.71 6.22
N PHE A 57 8.62 -1.25 5.20
CA PHE A 57 8.18 -0.19 4.31
C PHE A 57 7.87 -0.77 2.93
N THR A 58 6.83 -0.23 2.32
CA THR A 58 6.47 -0.52 0.92
C THR A 58 6.63 0.73 0.07
N VAL A 59 7.27 0.59 -1.09
CA VAL A 59 7.38 1.66 -2.09
C VAL A 59 6.31 1.43 -3.14
N SER A 60 5.50 2.45 -3.43
CA SER A 60 4.33 2.34 -4.31
C SER A 60 3.34 1.25 -3.86
N GLY A 61 3.21 1.08 -2.54
CA GLY A 61 2.30 0.10 -1.94
C GLY A 61 0.83 0.46 -2.12
N PRO A 62 -0.08 -0.50 -1.85
CA PRO A 62 -1.52 -0.24 -1.83
C PRO A 62 -1.86 0.91 -0.87
N GLY A 63 -2.73 1.81 -1.27
CA GLY A 63 -3.07 3.02 -0.52
C GLY A 63 -2.17 4.22 -0.80
N SER A 64 -1.15 4.09 -1.67
CA SER A 64 -0.39 5.21 -2.25
C SER A 64 -0.89 5.56 -3.65
N PRO A 65 -0.49 6.71 -4.24
CA PRO A 65 -0.89 7.08 -5.59
C PRO A 65 -0.50 6.06 -6.66
N SER A 66 0.65 5.39 -6.50
CA SER A 66 1.06 4.30 -7.37
C SER A 66 0.87 4.66 -8.86
N VAL A 67 0.11 3.86 -9.59
CA VAL A 67 -0.13 3.98 -11.04
C VAL A 67 -1.01 5.17 -11.45
N LEU A 68 -1.61 5.88 -10.51
CA LEU A 68 -2.42 7.07 -10.77
C LEU A 68 -1.59 8.37 -10.80
N THR A 69 -0.27 8.26 -10.80
CA THR A 69 0.68 9.35 -10.98
C THR A 69 1.87 8.92 -11.82
N ASN A 70 2.83 9.83 -12.06
CA ASN A 70 4.13 9.43 -12.57
C ASN A 70 4.84 8.58 -11.49
N MET A 71 4.97 7.29 -11.75
CA MET A 71 5.50 6.33 -10.78
C MET A 71 6.93 6.68 -10.32
N MET A 72 7.78 7.21 -11.21
CA MET A 72 9.15 7.58 -10.84
C MET A 72 9.15 8.69 -9.79
N VAL A 73 8.33 9.72 -9.98
CA VAL A 73 8.19 10.83 -9.02
C VAL A 73 7.61 10.33 -7.68
N SER A 74 6.66 9.42 -7.72
CA SER A 74 6.10 8.80 -6.50
C SER A 74 7.12 7.93 -5.78
N ILE A 75 7.93 7.17 -6.51
CA ILE A 75 9.00 6.34 -5.94
C ILE A 75 10.05 7.23 -5.26
N GLU A 76 10.49 8.30 -5.92
CA GLU A 76 11.43 9.26 -5.33
C GLU A 76 10.90 9.84 -4.02
N GLN A 77 9.67 10.33 -4.03
CA GLN A 77 9.02 10.86 -2.82
C GLN A 77 8.95 9.82 -1.68
N HIS A 78 8.59 8.58 -1.99
CA HIS A 78 8.56 7.51 -0.98
C HIS A 78 9.95 7.22 -0.41
N VAL A 79 10.95 7.12 -1.27
CA VAL A 79 12.34 6.83 -0.86
C VAL A 79 12.90 7.96 -0.01
N GLU A 80 12.66 9.23 -0.37
CA GLU A 80 13.05 10.39 0.41
C GLU A 80 12.38 10.36 1.78
N TRP A 81 11.06 10.21 1.84
CA TRP A 81 10.31 10.14 3.09
C TRP A 81 10.78 8.99 4.01
N ILE A 82 11.00 7.79 3.46
CA ILE A 82 11.51 6.63 4.21
C ILE A 82 12.93 6.92 4.72
N THR A 83 13.79 7.54 3.91
CA THR A 83 15.15 7.89 4.29
C THR A 83 15.18 8.90 5.44
N GLU A 84 14.33 9.93 5.38
CA GLU A 84 14.15 10.89 6.46
C GLU A 84 13.60 10.23 7.72
N CYS A 85 12.64 9.32 7.59
CA CYS A 85 12.11 8.53 8.70
C CYS A 85 13.19 7.70 9.40
N ILE A 86 14.00 6.96 8.64
CA ILE A 86 15.11 6.16 9.18
C ILE A 86 16.14 7.07 9.87
N THR A 87 16.42 8.23 9.30
CA THR A 87 17.32 9.23 9.90
C THR A 87 16.76 9.74 11.22
N TYR A 88 15.49 10.13 11.25
CA TYR A 88 14.79 10.53 12.48
C TYR A 88 14.86 9.44 13.56
N MET A 89 14.55 8.19 13.20
CA MET A 89 14.63 7.05 14.12
C MET A 89 16.03 6.88 14.70
N ARG A 90 17.06 6.95 13.86
CA ARG A 90 18.47 6.85 14.28
C ARG A 90 18.83 7.96 15.27
N ASP A 91 18.47 9.19 14.97
CA ASP A 91 18.80 10.38 15.79
C ASP A 91 18.07 10.34 17.15
N LYS A 92 16.86 9.78 17.18
CA LYS A 92 16.06 9.55 18.38
C LYS A 92 16.39 8.23 19.09
N LYS A 93 17.32 7.42 18.55
CA LYS A 93 17.68 6.09 19.07
C LYS A 93 16.50 5.13 19.16
N LEU A 94 15.60 5.21 18.19
CA LEU A 94 14.44 4.33 18.09
C LEU A 94 14.81 3.07 17.27
N GLY A 95 14.30 1.93 17.69
CA GLY A 95 14.60 0.63 17.08
C GLY A 95 13.49 0.10 16.17
N ALA A 96 12.27 0.57 16.35
CA ALA A 96 11.13 0.12 15.54
C ALA A 96 10.12 1.24 15.28
N ILE A 97 9.52 1.16 14.09
CA ILE A 97 8.38 1.95 13.65
C ILE A 97 7.33 1.01 13.05
N GLU A 98 6.06 1.24 13.34
CA GLU A 98 4.96 0.41 12.89
C GLU A 98 3.70 1.27 12.74
N ALA A 99 2.95 1.12 11.66
CA ALA A 99 1.66 1.76 11.51
C ALA A 99 0.72 1.31 12.65
N THR A 100 0.00 2.25 13.26
CA THR A 100 -1.02 1.90 14.25
C THR A 100 -2.28 1.35 13.55
N PRO A 101 -3.03 0.42 14.18
CA PRO A 101 -4.26 -0.09 13.60
C PRO A 101 -5.27 1.02 13.25
N ALA A 102 -5.37 2.04 14.11
CA ALA A 102 -6.28 3.16 13.89
C ALA A 102 -5.88 4.03 12.68
N ALA A 103 -4.59 4.32 12.52
CA ALA A 103 -4.10 5.10 11.37
C ALA A 103 -4.27 4.31 10.06
N GLU A 104 -4.01 3.01 10.09
CA GLU A 104 -4.23 2.11 8.95
C GLU A 104 -5.71 2.11 8.53
N GLU A 105 -6.64 1.92 9.47
CA GLU A 105 -8.07 1.87 9.19
C GLU A 105 -8.60 3.22 8.67
N ASN A 106 -8.21 4.31 9.31
CA ASN A 106 -8.60 5.67 8.89
C ASN A 106 -8.08 5.99 7.48
N TRP A 107 -6.86 5.56 7.16
CA TRP A 107 -6.28 5.77 5.83
C TRP A 107 -7.00 4.95 4.76
N VAL A 108 -7.31 3.69 5.03
CA VAL A 108 -8.12 2.84 4.13
C VAL A 108 -9.49 3.45 3.90
N GLY A 109 -10.15 3.95 4.95
CA GLY A 109 -11.41 4.69 4.84
C GLY A 109 -11.29 5.89 3.91
N HIS A 110 -10.27 6.72 4.12
CA HIS A 110 -10.01 7.90 3.30
C HIS A 110 -9.73 7.55 1.82
N VAL A 111 -8.95 6.50 1.55
CA VAL A 111 -8.69 6.01 0.18
C VAL A 111 -10.01 5.64 -0.51
N ASN A 112 -10.91 4.95 0.19
CA ASN A 112 -12.21 4.57 -0.35
C ASN A 112 -13.12 5.78 -0.57
N GLU A 113 -13.19 6.73 0.37
CA GLU A 113 -13.97 7.97 0.22
C GLU A 113 -13.54 8.77 -1.02
N VAL A 114 -12.23 8.86 -1.26
CA VAL A 114 -11.70 9.52 -2.46
C VAL A 114 -12.02 8.73 -3.72
N ALA A 115 -11.92 7.40 -3.68
CA ALA A 115 -12.26 6.53 -4.80
C ALA A 115 -13.74 6.61 -5.18
N ASP A 116 -14.64 6.72 -4.21
CA ASP A 116 -16.11 6.79 -4.40
C ASP A 116 -16.54 8.05 -5.17
N GLN A 117 -15.68 9.08 -5.23
CA GLN A 117 -15.89 10.26 -6.06
C GLN A 117 -15.53 10.04 -7.54
N THR A 118 -15.08 8.84 -7.88
CA THR A 118 -14.64 8.46 -9.23
C THR A 118 -15.52 7.34 -9.80
N LEU A 119 -15.30 7.01 -11.08
CA LEU A 119 -15.99 5.88 -11.73
C LEU A 119 -15.32 4.51 -11.43
N TYR A 120 -14.15 4.48 -10.82
CA TYR A 120 -13.39 3.25 -10.60
C TYR A 120 -14.10 2.17 -9.78
N PRO A 121 -14.81 2.48 -8.69
CA PRO A 121 -15.50 1.45 -7.89
C PRO A 121 -16.55 0.67 -8.68
N GLY A 122 -17.16 1.31 -9.70
CA GLY A 122 -18.15 0.67 -10.59
C GLY A 122 -17.55 -0.19 -11.71
N CYS A 123 -16.23 -0.19 -11.89
CA CYS A 123 -15.56 -0.86 -13.01
C CYS A 123 -14.94 -2.20 -12.60
N ASN A 124 -14.79 -3.12 -13.57
CA ASN A 124 -13.97 -4.32 -13.41
C ASN A 124 -12.50 -3.99 -13.73
N SER A 125 -11.88 -3.22 -12.84
CA SER A 125 -10.48 -2.79 -12.99
C SER A 125 -9.53 -3.65 -12.15
N TRP A 126 -8.32 -3.86 -12.65
CA TRP A 126 -7.24 -4.45 -11.87
C TRP A 126 -6.81 -3.58 -10.67
N TYR A 127 -7.17 -2.29 -10.63
CA TYR A 127 -7.03 -1.42 -9.47
C TYR A 127 -7.85 -1.89 -8.26
N LEU A 128 -8.90 -2.70 -8.52
CA LEU A 128 -9.70 -3.35 -7.49
C LEU A 128 -9.34 -4.83 -7.30
N GLY A 129 -8.32 -5.35 -7.98
CA GLY A 129 -8.02 -6.79 -8.00
C GLY A 129 -9.03 -7.63 -8.80
N ALA A 130 -9.91 -6.98 -9.58
CA ALA A 130 -11.00 -7.66 -10.29
C ALA A 130 -10.54 -8.59 -11.43
N ASN A 131 -9.28 -8.50 -11.84
CA ASN A 131 -8.66 -9.38 -12.84
C ASN A 131 -8.11 -10.69 -12.25
N VAL A 132 -8.09 -10.83 -10.91
CA VAL A 132 -7.61 -12.03 -10.22
C VAL A 132 -8.81 -12.80 -9.67
N PRO A 133 -9.10 -14.02 -10.13
CA PRO A 133 -10.21 -14.81 -9.63
C PRO A 133 -10.15 -15.06 -8.12
N GLY A 134 -11.25 -14.83 -7.41
CA GLY A 134 -11.35 -15.04 -5.96
C GLY A 134 -10.72 -13.97 -5.08
N LYS A 135 -10.08 -12.96 -5.67
CA LYS A 135 -9.50 -11.84 -4.92
C LYS A 135 -10.57 -10.87 -4.44
N PRO A 136 -10.50 -10.38 -3.19
CA PRO A 136 -11.39 -9.32 -2.71
C PRO A 136 -11.29 -8.06 -3.58
N ARG A 137 -12.45 -7.45 -3.87
CA ARG A 137 -12.52 -6.20 -4.64
C ARG A 137 -12.29 -5.02 -3.71
N VAL A 138 -11.08 -4.50 -3.69
CA VAL A 138 -10.68 -3.33 -2.89
C VAL A 138 -9.94 -2.35 -3.80
N PHE A 139 -10.33 -1.08 -3.76
CA PHE A 139 -9.61 -0.06 -4.50
C PHE A 139 -8.24 0.17 -3.85
N MET A 140 -7.18 -0.07 -4.60
CA MET A 140 -5.82 -0.14 -4.05
C MET A 140 -4.99 1.14 -4.24
N PRO A 141 -5.05 1.88 -5.37
CA PRO A 141 -4.30 3.12 -5.50
C PRO A 141 -5.01 4.31 -4.83
N TYR A 142 -4.25 5.32 -4.40
CA TYR A 142 -4.81 6.59 -3.93
C TYR A 142 -4.92 7.60 -5.08
N PHE A 143 -6.05 8.30 -5.18
CA PHE A 143 -6.29 9.28 -6.22
C PHE A 143 -5.91 10.69 -5.76
N GLY A 144 -4.76 11.19 -6.20
CA GLY A 144 -4.30 12.54 -5.93
C GLY A 144 -2.88 12.59 -5.33
N PHE A 145 -1.88 12.86 -6.19
CA PHE A 145 -0.48 12.92 -5.72
C PHE A 145 -0.17 14.13 -4.84
N PRO A 146 -0.56 15.39 -5.18
CA PRO A 146 -0.25 16.53 -4.32
C PRO A 146 -0.82 16.42 -2.90
N PRO A 147 -2.12 16.12 -2.69
CA PRO A 147 -2.66 15.96 -1.33
C PRO A 147 -2.05 14.77 -0.57
N TYR A 148 -1.62 13.73 -1.28
CA TYR A 148 -0.88 12.64 -0.68
C TYR A 148 0.48 13.08 -0.12
N VAL A 149 1.24 13.86 -0.91
CA VAL A 149 2.53 14.40 -0.47
C VAL A 149 2.36 15.33 0.73
N GLU A 150 1.33 16.20 0.71
CA GLU A 150 0.99 17.07 1.84
C GLU A 150 0.71 16.23 3.10
N LYS A 151 -0.06 15.16 2.98
CA LYS A 151 -0.33 14.27 4.12
C LYS A 151 0.91 13.54 4.64
N CYS A 152 1.77 13.06 3.76
CA CYS A 152 3.05 12.46 4.14
C CYS A 152 3.95 13.47 4.90
N ASN A 153 4.01 14.71 4.43
CA ASN A 153 4.78 15.78 5.07
C ASN A 153 4.21 16.17 6.44
N GLU A 154 2.88 16.26 6.56
CA GLU A 154 2.19 16.49 7.82
C GLU A 154 2.54 15.42 8.86
N VAL A 155 2.44 14.14 8.47
CA VAL A 155 2.78 13.00 9.33
C VAL A 155 4.24 13.07 9.79
N ALA A 156 5.18 13.36 8.89
CA ALA A 156 6.59 13.50 9.23
C ALA A 156 6.85 14.69 10.17
N ALA A 157 6.25 15.86 9.89
CA ALA A 157 6.39 17.06 10.70
C ALA A 157 5.86 16.89 12.13
N ASN A 158 4.83 16.05 12.31
CA ASN A 158 4.24 15.68 13.60
C ASN A 158 4.94 14.48 14.27
N GLY A 159 6.18 14.21 13.93
CA GLY A 159 6.97 13.13 14.55
C GLY A 159 6.51 11.75 14.15
N TYR A 160 6.06 11.60 12.91
CA TYR A 160 5.50 10.36 12.34
C TYR A 160 4.20 9.93 13.02
N GLU A 161 3.31 10.89 13.23
CA GLU A 161 1.96 10.63 13.78
C GLU A 161 1.24 9.54 12.97
N GLY A 162 0.55 8.64 13.68
CA GLY A 162 -0.07 7.44 13.09
C GLY A 162 0.86 6.23 13.06
N PHE A 163 2.14 6.40 13.37
CA PHE A 163 3.06 5.32 13.62
C PHE A 163 3.39 5.19 15.12
N ALA A 164 3.48 3.96 15.60
CA ALA A 164 4.04 3.63 16.90
C ALA A 164 5.56 3.51 16.77
N LEU A 165 6.27 4.33 17.52
CA LEU A 165 7.73 4.35 17.58
C LEU A 165 8.20 3.74 18.90
N SER A 166 9.18 2.84 18.88
CA SER A 166 9.68 2.20 20.08
C SER A 166 11.19 1.95 20.06
N ASN A 167 11.76 1.73 21.24
CA ASN A 167 13.17 1.36 21.42
C ASN A 167 13.40 -0.15 21.22
N GLN A 168 12.35 -0.95 21.10
CA GLN A 168 12.44 -2.39 20.88
C GLN A 168 12.71 -2.68 19.40
N ARG A 169 13.68 -3.56 19.17
CA ARG A 169 13.97 -4.14 17.85
C ARG A 169 13.15 -5.40 17.64
#